data_5a5047e20409428d91d35c8fde5aac09
#
_entry.id   5a5047e20409428d91d35c8fde5aac09
#
_cell.length_a   1.000
_cell.length_b   1.000
_cell.length_c   1.000
_cell.angle_alpha   90.00
_cell.angle_beta   90.00
_cell.angle_gamma   90.00
#
_symmetry.space_group_name_H-M   'P 1'
#
loop_
_entity.id
_entity.type
_entity.pdbx_description
1 polymer ?
#
loop_
_entity_poly.entity_id
_entity_poly.type
_entity_poly.pdbx_seq_one_letter_code
_entity_poly.pdbx_strand_id
1 'polypeptide(L)'
;MFESFISDKTRGIHPMKGFEDAPDGSWFVSMLVENEDVWNQVKQGNVNGFSIEGIFNYSPKVSKEQQVMSEIYKILEGVELGGPGSGRQPEGGGDKESTGGGKTVSVEDEDVKDLVSKAQDAAPEVDKLGKDLAEKYGAVVTPINMKSADSIVRKTNTEENGNLGNIKDSVRNTIITDDPVAMQNIIKDLSNDPRVANGNGRIKTQTHESNPLGYSGNLINIKTSNGLTAEIQVNTPKMIYAKEKPENAKLILGEKKYNEIKKQVGIEGGKGHELYEKYRGLVVGKDDKQRKQIEKESKKYYSNFL
;
A
#
# COMPACT_ATOMS: atom_id res chain seq x y z
N MET A 1 -2.80 -12.34 30.97
CA MET A 1 -1.45 -12.26 30.40
C MET A 1 -0.50 -11.95 31.54
N PHE A 2 0.50 -12.80 31.78
CA PHE A 2 1.51 -12.59 32.83
C PHE A 2 2.78 -11.94 32.28
N GLU A 3 3.16 -12.37 31.10
CA GLU A 3 4.42 -11.94 30.49
C GLU A 3 4.23 -11.80 29.00
N SER A 4 4.85 -10.81 28.41
CA SER A 4 4.85 -10.58 26.97
C SER A 4 6.14 -9.87 26.60
N PHE A 5 6.96 -10.50 25.74
CA PHE A 5 8.19 -9.89 25.25
C PHE A 5 8.55 -10.40 23.85
N ILE A 6 9.41 -9.66 23.17
CA ILE A 6 9.99 -10.05 21.88
C ILE A 6 11.45 -10.39 22.11
N SER A 7 11.91 -11.56 21.63
CA SER A 7 13.32 -11.93 21.69
C SER A 7 14.16 -10.96 20.84
N ASP A 8 15.29 -10.52 21.42
CA ASP A 8 16.21 -9.60 20.75
C ASP A 8 17.64 -9.90 21.24
N LYS A 9 18.36 -10.65 20.43
CA LYS A 9 19.74 -11.07 20.76
C LYS A 9 20.68 -9.88 20.94
N THR A 10 20.44 -8.78 20.25
CA THR A 10 21.27 -7.58 20.34
C THR A 10 21.11 -6.86 21.68
N ARG A 11 19.96 -7.04 22.34
CA ARG A 11 19.61 -6.49 23.65
C ARG A 11 19.75 -7.49 24.77
N GLY A 12 20.21 -8.72 24.48
CA GLY A 12 20.33 -9.79 25.48
C GLY A 12 18.99 -10.37 25.93
N ILE A 13 17.91 -10.18 25.15
CA ILE A 13 16.59 -10.74 25.43
C ILE A 13 16.50 -12.10 24.73
N HIS A 14 16.68 -13.17 25.47
CA HIS A 14 16.69 -14.52 24.94
C HIS A 14 15.28 -15.11 24.86
N PRO A 15 15.04 -16.08 23.94
CA PRO A 15 13.82 -16.89 23.93
C PRO A 15 13.55 -17.54 25.29
N MET A 16 12.29 -17.91 25.54
CA MET A 16 11.92 -18.68 26.73
C MET A 16 12.61 -20.05 26.72
N LYS A 17 12.90 -20.56 27.93
CA LYS A 17 13.48 -21.89 28.10
C LYS A 17 12.62 -22.95 27.40
N GLY A 18 13.24 -23.78 26.58
CA GLY A 18 12.57 -24.78 25.76
C GLY A 18 12.23 -24.29 24.33
N PHE A 19 12.56 -23.05 24.00
CA PHE A 19 12.37 -22.44 22.67
C PHE A 19 13.65 -21.74 22.19
N GLU A 20 14.80 -22.28 22.53
CA GLU A 20 16.11 -21.69 22.25
C GLU A 20 16.38 -21.50 20.76
N ASP A 21 15.74 -22.36 19.92
CA ASP A 21 15.85 -22.31 18.45
C ASP A 21 14.87 -21.31 17.80
N ALA A 22 14.04 -20.61 18.58
CA ALA A 22 13.12 -19.63 18.03
C ALA A 22 13.89 -18.50 17.35
N PRO A 23 13.41 -18.03 16.16
CA PRO A 23 14.04 -16.91 15.48
C PRO A 23 14.10 -15.66 16.33
N ASP A 24 15.14 -14.84 16.13
CA ASP A 24 15.23 -13.53 16.76
C ASP A 24 14.06 -12.65 16.29
N GLY A 25 13.44 -11.91 17.22
CA GLY A 25 12.20 -11.20 16.97
C GLY A 25 10.94 -12.02 17.22
N SER A 26 11.03 -13.25 17.74
CA SER A 26 9.86 -14.06 18.16
C SER A 26 9.16 -13.41 19.34
N TRP A 27 7.83 -13.37 19.28
CA TRP A 27 7.00 -12.86 20.37
C TRP A 27 6.59 -13.99 21.32
N PHE A 28 6.94 -13.85 22.58
CA PHE A 28 6.59 -14.78 23.65
C PHE A 28 5.51 -14.18 24.54
N VAL A 29 4.50 -14.99 24.85
CA VAL A 29 3.39 -14.59 25.70
C VAL A 29 3.10 -15.71 26.69
N SER A 30 3.01 -15.37 27.97
CA SER A 30 2.58 -16.27 29.05
C SER A 30 1.19 -15.90 29.52
N MET A 31 0.28 -16.88 29.59
CA MET A 31 -1.09 -16.67 30.03
C MET A 31 -1.44 -17.67 31.16
N LEU A 32 -2.21 -17.21 32.13
CA LEU A 32 -2.83 -18.07 33.14
C LEU A 32 -4.16 -18.59 32.61
N VAL A 33 -4.38 -19.87 32.67
CA VAL A 33 -5.66 -20.51 32.38
C VAL A 33 -6.32 -20.84 33.72
N GLU A 34 -7.29 -20.02 34.13
CA GLU A 34 -8.01 -20.17 35.44
C GLU A 34 -9.15 -21.18 35.38
N ASN A 35 -9.67 -21.46 34.17
CA ASN A 35 -10.75 -22.41 33.98
C ASN A 35 -10.20 -23.84 33.93
N GLU A 36 -10.62 -24.69 34.89
CA GLU A 36 -10.14 -26.06 35.02
C GLU A 36 -10.48 -26.93 33.80
N ASP A 37 -11.63 -26.75 33.19
CA ASP A 37 -12.05 -27.52 32.01
C ASP A 37 -11.16 -27.18 30.80
N VAL A 38 -10.89 -25.92 30.60
CA VAL A 38 -9.96 -25.46 29.55
C VAL A 38 -8.54 -25.96 29.83
N TRP A 39 -8.09 -25.89 31.08
CA TRP A 39 -6.79 -26.42 31.50
C TRP A 39 -6.67 -27.95 31.29
N ASN A 40 -7.73 -28.69 31.54
CA ASN A 40 -7.77 -30.12 31.25
C ASN A 40 -7.67 -30.42 29.75
N GLN A 41 -8.32 -29.62 28.90
CA GLN A 41 -8.20 -29.74 27.45
C GLN A 41 -6.78 -29.42 26.95
N VAL A 42 -6.11 -28.41 27.53
CA VAL A 42 -4.70 -28.12 27.25
C VAL A 42 -3.80 -29.29 27.63
N LYS A 43 -3.99 -29.89 28.84
CA LYS A 43 -3.23 -31.05 29.29
C LYS A 43 -3.43 -32.30 28.41
N GLN A 44 -4.62 -32.46 27.83
CA GLN A 44 -4.94 -33.55 26.91
C GLN A 44 -4.48 -33.31 25.48
N GLY A 45 -3.90 -32.12 25.18
CA GLY A 45 -3.46 -31.74 23.83
C GLY A 45 -4.60 -31.38 22.86
N ASN A 46 -5.83 -31.20 23.37
CA ASN A 46 -6.98 -30.78 22.55
C ASN A 46 -6.96 -29.28 22.22
N VAL A 47 -6.22 -28.49 23.01
CA VAL A 47 -6.00 -27.05 22.79
C VAL A 47 -4.50 -26.83 22.78
N ASN A 48 -3.95 -26.47 21.62
CA ASN A 48 -2.50 -26.39 21.38
C ASN A 48 -1.99 -24.98 21.12
N GLY A 49 -2.82 -23.95 21.33
CA GLY A 49 -2.40 -22.58 21.09
C GLY A 49 -3.48 -21.55 21.40
N PHE A 50 -3.11 -20.29 21.19
CA PHE A 50 -4.00 -19.14 21.32
C PHE A 50 -4.25 -18.53 19.96
N SER A 51 -5.48 -18.10 19.71
CA SER A 51 -5.80 -17.21 18.61
C SER A 51 -5.61 -15.77 19.07
N ILE A 52 -4.85 -15.00 18.31
CA ILE A 52 -4.67 -13.57 18.56
C ILE A 52 -5.60 -12.83 17.60
N GLU A 53 -6.62 -12.20 18.15
CA GLU A 53 -7.50 -11.30 17.41
C GLU A 53 -7.21 -9.86 17.86
N GLY A 54 -6.98 -8.98 16.89
CA GLY A 54 -6.71 -7.59 17.17
C GLY A 54 -6.45 -6.79 15.90
N ILE A 55 -6.53 -5.48 16.02
CA ILE A 55 -6.08 -4.56 14.96
C ILE A 55 -4.60 -4.32 15.19
N PHE A 56 -3.76 -4.90 14.34
CA PHE A 56 -2.32 -4.70 14.38
C PHE A 56 -1.93 -3.64 13.37
N ASN A 57 -1.41 -2.52 13.86
CA ASN A 57 -0.76 -1.53 13.00
C ASN A 57 0.66 -2.04 12.68
N TYR A 58 0.90 -2.43 11.44
CA TYR A 58 2.24 -2.74 10.98
C TYR A 58 3.04 -1.44 10.83
N SER A 59 3.91 -1.18 11.80
CA SER A 59 4.98 -0.19 11.62
C SER A 59 6.20 -0.92 11.07
N PRO A 60 6.54 -0.76 9.77
CA PRO A 60 7.76 -1.35 9.25
C PRO A 60 8.95 -0.84 10.06
N LYS A 61 9.81 -1.74 10.51
CA LYS A 61 11.10 -1.36 11.09
C LYS A 61 11.84 -0.56 10.02
N VAL A 62 11.86 0.76 10.18
CA VAL A 62 12.62 1.64 9.28
C VAL A 62 14.09 1.21 9.43
N SER A 63 14.71 0.76 8.34
CA SER A 63 16.13 0.38 8.38
C SER A 63 16.95 1.57 8.82
N LYS A 64 18.12 1.33 9.45
CA LYS A 64 19.04 2.42 9.84
C LYS A 64 19.34 3.36 8.65
N GLU A 65 19.42 2.82 7.45
CA GLU A 65 19.61 3.58 6.21
C GLU A 65 18.40 4.48 5.89
N GLN A 66 17.19 3.99 6.11
CA GLN A 66 15.97 4.80 5.93
C GLN A 66 15.82 5.86 7.03
N GLN A 67 16.28 5.58 8.27
CA GLN A 67 16.32 6.58 9.34
C GLN A 67 17.34 7.68 9.01
N VAL A 68 18.54 7.29 8.57
CA VAL A 68 19.59 8.23 8.16
C VAL A 68 19.12 9.05 6.94
N MET A 69 18.47 8.44 5.95
CA MET A 69 17.89 9.17 4.81
C MET A 69 16.79 10.14 5.25
N SER A 70 15.93 9.74 6.18
CA SER A 70 14.90 10.64 6.75
C SER A 70 15.53 11.82 7.51
N GLU A 71 16.60 11.58 8.25
CA GLU A 71 17.35 12.66 8.92
C GLU A 71 18.09 13.57 7.93
N ILE A 72 18.69 13.01 6.88
CA ILE A 72 19.31 13.78 5.79
C ILE A 72 18.27 14.66 5.10
N TYR A 73 17.07 14.13 4.80
CA TYR A 73 15.98 14.93 4.24
C TYR A 73 15.54 16.05 5.17
N LYS A 74 15.42 15.80 6.48
CA LYS A 74 15.11 16.86 7.47
C LYS A 74 16.18 17.94 7.55
N ILE A 75 17.46 17.55 7.44
CA ILE A 75 18.59 18.50 7.42
C ILE A 75 18.58 19.32 6.13
N LEU A 76 18.28 18.71 4.98
CA LEU A 76 18.21 19.40 3.69
C LEU A 76 16.99 20.33 3.58
N GLU A 77 15.86 19.99 4.21
CA GLU A 77 14.70 20.90 4.32
C GLU A 77 14.96 22.10 5.26
N GLY A 78 15.90 21.99 6.21
CA GLY A 78 16.30 23.05 7.13
C GLY A 78 17.43 23.96 6.61
N VAL A 79 18.02 23.65 5.47
CA VAL A 79 19.07 24.50 4.86
C VAL A 79 18.43 25.49 3.89
N GLU A 80 18.06 26.67 4.36
CA GLU A 80 17.88 27.83 3.51
C GLU A 80 19.23 28.11 2.81
N LEU A 81 19.29 27.86 1.50
CA LEU A 81 20.41 28.31 0.68
C LEU A 81 20.37 29.84 0.62
N GLY A 82 21.06 30.45 1.58
CA GLY A 82 21.34 31.88 1.56
C GLY A 82 22.15 32.23 0.34
N GLY A 83 21.48 32.77 -0.70
CA GLY A 83 22.14 33.46 -1.81
C GLY A 83 22.41 34.92 -1.42
N PRO A 84 23.54 35.54 -1.90
CA PRO A 84 23.95 36.85 -1.47
C PRO A 84 22.99 37.93 -2.00
N GLY A 85 22.66 38.87 -1.11
CA GLY A 85 21.74 39.96 -1.39
C GLY A 85 22.22 40.97 -2.41
N SER A 86 21.31 41.63 -3.04
CA SER A 86 21.38 43.06 -3.31
C SER A 86 19.98 43.58 -3.60
N GLY A 87 19.65 44.67 -2.93
CA GLY A 87 18.33 45.28 -2.93
C GLY A 87 17.97 45.99 -4.23
N ARG A 88 16.69 46.17 -4.36
CA ARG A 88 15.97 47.40 -4.74
C ARG A 88 14.50 47.05 -4.97
N GLN A 89 13.62 47.64 -4.15
CA GLN A 89 12.26 47.87 -4.59
C GLN A 89 12.22 48.88 -5.74
N PRO A 90 11.24 48.80 -6.62
CA PRO A 90 10.31 49.91 -6.69
C PRO A 90 8.83 49.47 -6.61
N GLU A 91 8.06 50.37 -6.06
CA GLU A 91 6.59 50.37 -5.97
C GLU A 91 5.92 50.44 -7.35
N GLY A 92 4.70 49.87 -7.40
CA GLY A 92 3.66 50.44 -8.26
C GLY A 92 2.97 49.49 -9.22
N GLY A 93 1.75 49.10 -8.87
CA GLY A 93 0.65 49.10 -9.83
C GLY A 93 0.24 47.80 -10.52
N GLY A 94 -0.93 47.32 -10.17
CA GLY A 94 -1.83 46.71 -11.16
C GLY A 94 -2.15 45.23 -11.01
N ASP A 95 -3.31 45.00 -10.44
CA ASP A 95 -4.06 43.75 -10.41
C ASP A 95 -3.92 42.86 -11.64
N LYS A 96 -3.66 41.58 -11.38
CA LYS A 96 -4.37 40.46 -12.03
C LYS A 96 -4.16 39.21 -11.18
N GLU A 97 -5.23 38.78 -10.53
CA GLU A 97 -5.39 37.44 -9.96
C GLU A 97 -4.99 36.37 -10.97
N SER A 98 -4.05 35.54 -10.55
CA SER A 98 -3.86 34.20 -11.09
C SER A 98 -3.87 33.26 -9.88
N THR A 99 -5.05 32.85 -9.48
CA THR A 99 -5.31 31.82 -8.49
C THR A 99 -4.81 30.46 -8.98
N GLY A 100 -3.73 30.00 -8.40
CA GLY A 100 -3.17 28.68 -8.67
C GLY A 100 -2.27 28.17 -7.55
N GLY A 101 -2.48 28.62 -6.31
CA GLY A 101 -1.83 28.09 -5.13
C GLY A 101 -2.68 27.01 -4.49
N GLY A 102 -2.51 25.74 -4.84
CA GLY A 102 -3.09 24.62 -4.10
C GLY A 102 -2.63 24.70 -2.64
N LYS A 103 -3.56 24.63 -1.69
CA LYS A 103 -3.26 24.61 -0.26
C LYS A 103 -2.44 23.37 0.05
N THR A 104 -1.23 23.50 0.60
CA THR A 104 -0.44 22.38 1.09
C THR A 104 -1.09 21.83 2.35
N VAL A 105 -1.29 20.51 2.41
CA VAL A 105 -1.82 19.83 3.60
C VAL A 105 -0.70 19.19 4.41
N SER A 106 -0.92 19.01 5.72
CA SER A 106 -0.01 18.38 6.68
C SER A 106 -0.69 17.22 7.40
N VAL A 107 0.08 16.38 8.08
CA VAL A 107 -0.45 15.26 8.87
C VAL A 107 -1.25 15.73 10.09
N GLU A 108 -1.04 16.96 10.53
CA GLU A 108 -1.77 17.55 11.66
C GLU A 108 -3.14 18.11 11.26
N ASP A 109 -3.41 18.27 9.96
CA ASP A 109 -4.67 18.78 9.46
C ASP A 109 -5.82 17.84 9.83
N GLU A 110 -6.90 18.39 10.39
CA GLU A 110 -8.08 17.63 10.81
C GLU A 110 -8.71 16.85 9.64
N ASP A 111 -8.70 17.42 8.44
CA ASP A 111 -9.22 16.74 7.24
C ASP A 111 -8.39 15.47 6.88
N VAL A 112 -7.07 15.47 7.16
CA VAL A 112 -6.20 14.29 6.97
C VAL A 112 -6.52 13.23 8.02
N LYS A 113 -6.68 13.64 9.29
CA LYS A 113 -7.06 12.75 10.40
C LYS A 113 -8.44 12.14 10.17
N ASP A 114 -9.40 12.94 9.73
CA ASP A 114 -10.74 12.47 9.37
C ASP A 114 -10.71 11.45 8.22
N LEU A 115 -9.91 11.70 7.18
CA LEU A 115 -9.75 10.77 6.07
C LEU A 115 -9.14 9.44 6.53
N VAL A 116 -8.14 9.46 7.41
CA VAL A 116 -7.53 8.25 8.00
C VAL A 116 -8.54 7.49 8.84
N SER A 117 -9.30 8.18 9.70
CA SER A 117 -10.36 7.57 10.52
C SER A 117 -11.44 6.92 9.64
N LYS A 118 -11.93 7.63 8.63
CA LYS A 118 -12.90 7.07 7.68
C LYS A 118 -12.36 5.86 6.92
N ALA A 119 -11.06 5.85 6.59
CA ALA A 119 -10.43 4.70 5.95
C ALA A 119 -10.39 3.47 6.89
N GLN A 120 -10.12 3.68 8.19
CA GLN A 120 -10.15 2.62 9.20
C GLN A 120 -11.56 2.03 9.35
N ASP A 121 -12.58 2.89 9.44
CA ASP A 121 -13.97 2.46 9.56
C ASP A 121 -14.49 1.73 8.30
N ALA A 122 -14.01 2.11 7.12
CA ALA A 122 -14.38 1.49 5.84
C ALA A 122 -13.64 0.18 5.57
N ALA A 123 -12.50 -0.06 6.20
CA ALA A 123 -11.65 -1.23 5.93
C ALA A 123 -12.38 -2.58 6.04
N PRO A 124 -13.23 -2.85 7.05
CA PRO A 124 -13.97 -4.12 7.13
C PRO A 124 -14.94 -4.33 5.95
N GLU A 125 -15.59 -3.27 5.47
CA GLU A 125 -16.51 -3.34 4.32
C GLU A 125 -15.75 -3.68 3.04
N VAL A 126 -14.61 -3.04 2.80
CA VAL A 126 -13.76 -3.28 1.63
C VAL A 126 -13.15 -4.69 1.67
N ASP A 127 -12.68 -5.11 2.84
CA ASP A 127 -12.13 -6.46 3.05
C ASP A 127 -13.17 -7.54 2.77
N LYS A 128 -14.38 -7.37 3.34
CA LYS A 128 -15.47 -8.32 3.12
C LYS A 128 -15.83 -8.44 1.65
N LEU A 129 -15.99 -7.32 0.93
CA LEU A 129 -16.32 -7.35 -0.50
C LEU A 129 -15.23 -8.07 -1.31
N GLY A 130 -13.96 -7.79 -1.03
CA GLY A 130 -12.86 -8.48 -1.71
C GLY A 130 -12.83 -9.98 -1.44
N LYS A 131 -13.07 -10.40 -0.20
CA LYS A 131 -13.12 -11.81 0.21
C LYS A 131 -14.30 -12.54 -0.41
N ASP A 132 -15.50 -11.97 -0.36
CA ASP A 132 -16.73 -12.56 -0.93
C ASP A 132 -16.54 -12.81 -2.44
N LEU A 133 -15.95 -11.86 -3.17
CA LEU A 133 -15.69 -12.02 -4.59
C LEU A 133 -14.57 -13.02 -4.88
N ALA A 134 -13.50 -13.00 -4.09
CA ALA A 134 -12.41 -13.96 -4.24
C ALA A 134 -12.89 -15.40 -4.01
N GLU A 135 -13.66 -15.63 -2.95
CA GLU A 135 -14.27 -16.93 -2.65
C GLU A 135 -15.20 -17.41 -3.76
N LYS A 136 -16.10 -16.53 -4.22
CA LYS A 136 -17.08 -16.83 -5.28
C LYS A 136 -16.43 -17.29 -6.58
N TYR A 137 -15.27 -16.75 -6.93
CA TYR A 137 -14.60 -17.01 -8.21
C TYR A 137 -13.29 -17.78 -8.09
N GLY A 138 -12.98 -18.34 -6.93
CA GLY A 138 -11.73 -19.10 -6.72
C GLY A 138 -10.48 -18.27 -6.88
N ALA A 139 -10.57 -16.98 -6.60
CA ALA A 139 -9.45 -16.02 -6.65
C ALA A 139 -8.79 -15.87 -5.27
N VAL A 140 -7.67 -15.17 -5.23
CA VAL A 140 -6.98 -14.77 -3.98
C VAL A 140 -7.20 -13.28 -3.78
N VAL A 141 -7.33 -12.84 -2.52
CA VAL A 141 -7.40 -11.42 -2.17
C VAL A 141 -6.27 -11.05 -1.22
N THR A 142 -5.66 -9.89 -1.45
CA THR A 142 -4.64 -9.36 -0.52
C THR A 142 -5.30 -8.90 0.78
N PRO A 143 -4.57 -8.88 1.90
CA PRO A 143 -4.98 -8.13 3.07
C PRO A 143 -5.30 -6.69 2.71
N ILE A 144 -6.14 -6.04 3.53
CA ILE A 144 -6.41 -4.61 3.40
C ILE A 144 -5.10 -3.82 3.50
N ASN A 145 -4.94 -2.91 2.57
CA ASN A 145 -3.87 -1.92 2.58
C ASN A 145 -4.46 -0.54 2.85
N MET A 146 -4.04 0.08 3.94
CA MET A 146 -4.40 1.46 4.30
C MET A 146 -3.18 2.35 4.12
N LYS A 147 -3.38 3.52 3.51
CA LYS A 147 -2.33 4.53 3.42
C LYS A 147 -2.10 5.18 4.78
N SER A 148 -0.83 5.35 5.15
CA SER A 148 -0.47 6.21 6.29
C SER A 148 -0.81 7.67 6.02
N ALA A 149 -0.97 8.46 7.08
CA ALA A 149 -1.19 9.91 6.98
C ALA A 149 -0.11 10.58 6.13
N ASP A 150 1.18 10.25 6.35
CA ASP A 150 2.30 10.76 5.55
C ASP A 150 2.15 10.44 4.05
N SER A 151 1.72 9.22 3.71
CA SER A 151 1.51 8.81 2.31
C SER A 151 0.32 9.54 1.68
N ILE A 152 -0.72 9.85 2.46
CA ILE A 152 -1.87 10.65 2.03
C ILE A 152 -1.42 12.09 1.76
N VAL A 153 -0.76 12.71 2.73
CA VAL A 153 -0.23 14.07 2.63
C VAL A 153 0.70 14.23 1.44
N ARG A 154 1.68 13.34 1.32
CA ARG A 154 2.60 13.35 0.20
C ARG A 154 1.85 13.27 -1.13
N LYS A 155 0.95 12.30 -1.31
CA LYS A 155 0.19 12.15 -2.55
C LYS A 155 -0.68 13.39 -2.83
N THR A 156 -1.36 13.91 -1.82
CA THR A 156 -2.20 15.09 -1.94
C THR A 156 -1.41 16.29 -2.43
N ASN A 157 -0.23 16.54 -1.84
CA ASN A 157 0.59 17.69 -2.18
C ASN A 157 1.31 17.55 -3.52
N THR A 158 1.75 16.33 -3.89
CA THR A 158 2.57 16.13 -5.10
C THR A 158 1.78 15.72 -6.34
N GLU A 159 0.63 15.07 -6.19
CA GLU A 159 -0.12 14.49 -7.30
C GLU A 159 -1.54 15.09 -7.45
N GLU A 160 -2.10 15.62 -6.35
CA GLU A 160 -3.52 16.03 -6.31
C GLU A 160 -3.69 17.55 -6.08
N ASN A 161 -2.64 18.34 -6.23
CA ASN A 161 -2.65 19.80 -6.09
C ASN A 161 -3.25 20.29 -4.75
N GLY A 162 -2.97 19.57 -3.66
CA GLY A 162 -3.50 19.88 -2.32
C GLY A 162 -4.96 19.47 -2.08
N ASN A 163 -5.59 18.74 -2.98
CA ASN A 163 -6.99 18.32 -2.86
C ASN A 163 -7.12 16.90 -2.29
N LEU A 164 -7.41 16.79 -0.99
CA LEU A 164 -7.66 15.50 -0.30
C LEU A 164 -8.85 14.72 -0.89
N GLY A 165 -9.85 15.40 -1.45
CA GLY A 165 -11.01 14.75 -2.07
C GLY A 165 -10.67 13.89 -3.29
N ASN A 166 -9.48 14.06 -3.85
CA ASN A 166 -8.98 13.25 -4.96
C ASN A 166 -8.32 11.93 -4.50
N ILE A 167 -8.04 11.76 -3.20
CA ILE A 167 -7.51 10.52 -2.66
C ILE A 167 -8.61 9.45 -2.64
N LYS A 168 -8.50 8.45 -3.51
CA LYS A 168 -9.50 7.39 -3.70
C LYS A 168 -9.00 6.00 -3.26
N ASP A 169 -7.77 5.93 -2.82
CA ASP A 169 -7.06 4.71 -2.49
C ASP A 169 -6.45 4.76 -1.07
N SER A 170 -7.11 5.52 -0.16
CA SER A 170 -6.74 5.56 1.26
C SER A 170 -6.92 4.19 1.92
N VAL A 171 -7.88 3.40 1.46
CA VAL A 171 -8.06 2.00 1.80
C VAL A 171 -8.31 1.19 0.52
N ARG A 172 -7.64 0.04 0.39
CA ARG A 172 -7.76 -0.81 -0.80
C ARG A 172 -7.40 -2.27 -0.52
N ASN A 173 -7.86 -3.16 -1.41
CA ASN A 173 -7.32 -4.51 -1.56
C ASN A 173 -7.18 -4.88 -3.05
N THR A 174 -6.59 -6.05 -3.32
CA THR A 174 -6.41 -6.54 -4.68
C THR A 174 -6.90 -7.98 -4.77
N ILE A 175 -7.82 -8.24 -5.68
CA ILE A 175 -8.26 -9.58 -6.05
C ILE A 175 -7.36 -10.07 -7.18
N ILE A 176 -6.81 -11.28 -7.04
CA ILE A 176 -5.77 -11.83 -7.91
C ILE A 176 -6.26 -13.14 -8.49
N THR A 177 -6.32 -13.21 -9.80
CA THR A 177 -6.65 -14.44 -10.54
C THR A 177 -5.88 -14.50 -11.85
N ASP A 178 -5.49 -15.71 -12.27
CA ASP A 178 -4.95 -15.99 -13.61
C ASP A 178 -6.00 -16.56 -14.56
N ASP A 179 -7.24 -16.75 -14.08
CA ASP A 179 -8.38 -17.13 -14.91
C ASP A 179 -9.07 -15.89 -15.51
N PRO A 180 -8.99 -15.69 -16.83
CA PRO A 180 -9.61 -14.54 -17.48
C PRO A 180 -11.14 -14.52 -17.37
N VAL A 181 -11.79 -15.67 -17.24
CA VAL A 181 -13.25 -15.76 -17.06
C VAL A 181 -13.63 -15.31 -15.66
N ALA A 182 -12.91 -15.77 -14.64
CA ALA A 182 -13.09 -15.30 -13.27
C ALA A 182 -12.86 -13.79 -13.17
N MET A 183 -11.80 -13.28 -13.79
CA MET A 183 -11.52 -11.83 -13.83
C MET A 183 -12.68 -11.02 -14.44
N GLN A 184 -13.19 -11.44 -15.59
CA GLN A 184 -14.33 -10.77 -16.22
C GLN A 184 -15.59 -10.79 -15.37
N ASN A 185 -15.88 -11.92 -14.71
CA ASN A 185 -17.03 -12.06 -13.83
C ASN A 185 -16.90 -11.19 -12.56
N ILE A 186 -15.71 -11.12 -11.96
CA ILE A 186 -15.42 -10.23 -10.81
C ILE A 186 -15.67 -8.76 -11.22
N ILE A 187 -15.14 -8.34 -12.37
CA ILE A 187 -15.32 -6.97 -12.86
C ILE A 187 -16.79 -6.69 -13.15
N LYS A 188 -17.52 -7.66 -13.73
CA LYS A 188 -18.96 -7.55 -14.00
C LYS A 188 -19.77 -7.41 -12.71
N ASP A 189 -19.49 -8.22 -11.68
CA ASP A 189 -20.17 -8.12 -10.40
C ASP A 189 -19.89 -6.78 -9.72
N LEU A 190 -18.65 -6.33 -9.73
CA LEU A 190 -18.28 -5.00 -9.23
C LEU A 190 -18.97 -3.89 -10.01
N SER A 191 -19.11 -4.01 -11.34
CA SER A 191 -19.81 -3.03 -12.18
C SER A 191 -21.30 -2.91 -11.82
N ASN A 192 -21.91 -4.01 -11.38
CA ASN A 192 -23.32 -4.06 -10.99
C ASN A 192 -23.52 -3.77 -9.49
N ASP A 193 -22.46 -3.62 -8.72
CA ASP A 193 -22.55 -3.30 -7.29
C ASP A 193 -23.08 -1.85 -7.11
N PRO A 194 -24.11 -1.63 -6.28
CA PRO A 194 -24.67 -0.30 -6.04
C PRO A 194 -23.63 0.75 -5.59
N ARG A 195 -22.57 0.31 -4.93
CA ARG A 195 -21.47 1.19 -4.47
C ARG A 195 -20.61 1.70 -5.63
N VAL A 196 -20.63 1.02 -6.77
CA VAL A 196 -19.96 1.44 -8.01
C VAL A 196 -20.92 2.18 -8.92
N ALA A 197 -22.10 1.58 -9.21
CA ALA A 197 -23.06 2.10 -10.19
C ALA A 197 -23.74 3.41 -9.72
N ASN A 198 -24.06 3.53 -8.42
CA ASN A 198 -24.84 4.64 -7.87
C ASN A 198 -24.01 5.67 -7.08
N GLY A 199 -22.73 5.42 -6.88
CA GLY A 199 -21.92 6.14 -5.90
C GLY A 199 -20.71 6.89 -6.45
N ASN A 200 -20.70 7.38 -7.67
CA ASN A 200 -19.50 7.96 -8.29
C ASN A 200 -18.32 6.94 -8.40
N GLY A 201 -18.64 5.66 -8.32
CA GLY A 201 -17.69 4.58 -8.57
C GLY A 201 -17.19 4.68 -10.02
N ARG A 202 -15.90 4.41 -10.21
CA ARG A 202 -15.29 4.41 -11.52
C ARG A 202 -14.49 3.13 -11.71
N ILE A 203 -14.73 2.47 -12.85
CA ILE A 203 -13.90 1.36 -13.32
C ILE A 203 -12.90 1.93 -14.31
N LYS A 204 -11.62 1.72 -14.04
CA LYS A 204 -10.52 2.07 -14.93
C LYS A 204 -9.74 0.81 -15.26
N THR A 205 -9.92 0.33 -16.49
CA THR A 205 -9.05 -0.71 -17.05
C THR A 205 -7.81 -0.05 -17.63
N GLN A 206 -6.66 -0.49 -17.17
CA GLN A 206 -5.36 -0.12 -17.72
C GLN A 206 -4.83 -1.30 -18.53
N THR A 207 -4.43 -1.05 -19.76
CA THR A 207 -3.72 -2.02 -20.59
C THR A 207 -2.27 -1.59 -20.77
N HIS A 208 -1.42 -2.50 -21.18
CA HIS A 208 -0.03 -2.21 -21.49
C HIS A 208 0.13 -1.04 -22.49
N GLU A 209 -0.79 -0.93 -23.46
CA GLU A 209 -0.78 0.13 -24.45
C GLU A 209 -1.25 1.47 -23.88
N SER A 210 -2.33 1.45 -23.10
CA SER A 210 -2.97 2.66 -22.57
C SER A 210 -2.24 3.28 -21.38
N ASN A 211 -1.46 2.49 -20.65
CA ASN A 211 -0.68 2.97 -19.51
C ASN A 211 0.71 3.45 -19.98
N PRO A 212 1.14 4.67 -19.64
CA PRO A 212 2.45 5.19 -20.04
C PRO A 212 3.62 4.29 -19.62
N LEU A 213 3.49 3.62 -18.49
CA LEU A 213 4.52 2.71 -17.95
C LEU A 213 4.30 1.24 -18.36
N GLY A 214 3.22 0.92 -19.10
CA GLY A 214 2.94 -0.44 -19.55
C GLY A 214 2.32 -1.37 -18.48
N TYR A 215 1.97 -0.85 -17.31
CA TYR A 215 1.25 -1.62 -16.30
C TYR A 215 -0.17 -1.97 -16.76
N SER A 216 -0.64 -3.19 -16.49
CA SER A 216 -1.99 -3.64 -16.77
C SER A 216 -2.73 -4.00 -15.49
N GLY A 217 -4.01 -3.69 -15.42
CA GLY A 217 -4.86 -4.02 -14.28
C GLY A 217 -6.17 -3.25 -14.28
N ASN A 218 -7.07 -3.65 -13.41
CA ASN A 218 -8.36 -3.01 -13.24
C ASN A 218 -8.42 -2.33 -11.87
N LEU A 219 -8.82 -1.08 -11.85
CA LEU A 219 -8.95 -0.24 -10.67
C LEU A 219 -10.42 0.15 -10.55
N ILE A 220 -11.06 -0.27 -9.47
CA ILE A 220 -12.47 -0.05 -9.24
C ILE A 220 -12.63 0.79 -7.96
N ASN A 221 -13.13 2.00 -8.10
CA ASN A 221 -13.48 2.82 -6.95
C ASN A 221 -14.89 2.49 -6.48
N ILE A 222 -15.05 2.25 -5.19
CA ILE A 222 -16.33 1.99 -4.56
C ILE A 222 -16.65 3.09 -3.54
N LYS A 223 -17.93 3.40 -3.37
CA LYS A 223 -18.40 4.30 -2.33
C LYS A 223 -18.82 3.48 -1.12
N THR A 224 -18.08 3.59 -0.03
CA THR A 224 -18.39 2.87 1.21
C THR A 224 -19.55 3.50 1.99
N SER A 225 -20.09 2.77 2.95
CA SER A 225 -21.25 3.19 3.74
C SER A 225 -21.03 4.50 4.52
N ASN A 226 -19.79 4.79 4.93
CA ASN A 226 -19.41 6.04 5.58
C ASN A 226 -19.09 7.20 4.60
N GLY A 227 -19.34 6.99 3.31
CA GLY A 227 -19.12 7.99 2.26
C GLY A 227 -17.69 8.12 1.75
N LEU A 228 -16.74 7.31 2.22
CA LEU A 228 -15.38 7.25 1.68
C LEU A 228 -15.37 6.64 0.27
N THR A 229 -14.45 7.08 -0.58
CA THR A 229 -14.11 6.36 -1.79
C THR A 229 -12.92 5.44 -1.52
N ALA A 230 -13.12 4.14 -1.72
CA ALA A 230 -12.11 3.10 -1.58
C ALA A 230 -11.78 2.47 -2.94
N GLU A 231 -10.71 1.70 -3.02
CA GLU A 231 -10.29 1.06 -4.27
C GLU A 231 -10.21 -0.46 -4.13
N ILE A 232 -10.85 -1.18 -5.06
CA ILE A 232 -10.59 -2.60 -5.29
C ILE A 232 -9.82 -2.74 -6.59
N GLN A 233 -8.70 -3.43 -6.55
CA GLN A 233 -7.93 -3.77 -7.73
C GLN A 233 -8.22 -5.21 -8.14
N VAL A 234 -8.25 -5.49 -9.46
CA VAL A 234 -8.32 -6.86 -9.99
C VAL A 234 -7.14 -7.05 -10.92
N ASN A 235 -6.32 -8.06 -10.64
CA ASN A 235 -5.05 -8.22 -11.32
C ASN A 235 -4.63 -9.69 -11.51
N THR A 236 -3.58 -9.92 -12.30
CA THR A 236 -2.99 -11.25 -12.49
C THR A 236 -1.82 -11.49 -11.55
N PRO A 237 -1.51 -12.74 -11.20
CA PRO A 237 -0.32 -13.07 -10.39
C PRO A 237 0.98 -12.60 -11.04
N LYS A 238 1.09 -12.63 -12.38
CA LYS A 238 2.28 -12.14 -13.10
C LYS A 238 2.46 -10.63 -12.92
N MET A 239 1.38 -9.86 -12.95
CA MET A 239 1.43 -8.41 -12.77
C MET A 239 1.80 -8.03 -11.33
N ILE A 240 1.33 -8.80 -10.34
CA ILE A 240 1.76 -8.64 -8.93
C ILE A 240 3.26 -8.94 -8.79
N TYR A 241 3.73 -10.03 -9.38
CA TYR A 241 5.16 -10.38 -9.41
C TYR A 241 6.00 -9.27 -10.04
N ALA A 242 5.55 -8.69 -11.15
CA ALA A 242 6.26 -7.62 -11.84
C ALA A 242 6.31 -6.31 -11.03
N LYS A 243 5.20 -5.97 -10.37
CA LYS A 243 5.01 -4.68 -9.71
C LYS A 243 5.59 -4.65 -8.31
N GLU A 244 5.26 -5.65 -7.48
CA GLU A 244 5.57 -5.61 -6.06
C GLU A 244 7.01 -6.04 -5.78
N LYS A 245 7.64 -5.45 -4.75
CA LYS A 245 8.96 -5.92 -4.30
C LYS A 245 8.93 -7.42 -4.01
N PRO A 246 10.04 -8.15 -4.22
CA PRO A 246 10.05 -9.61 -4.08
C PRO A 246 9.49 -10.13 -2.76
N GLU A 247 9.77 -9.44 -1.65
CA GLU A 247 9.28 -9.80 -0.31
C GLU A 247 7.76 -9.70 -0.25
N ASN A 248 7.19 -8.60 -0.74
CA ASN A 248 5.75 -8.37 -0.77
C ASN A 248 5.05 -9.32 -1.76
N ALA A 249 5.64 -9.51 -2.94
CA ALA A 249 5.09 -10.43 -3.94
C ALA A 249 5.02 -11.87 -3.40
N LYS A 250 6.02 -12.33 -2.64
CA LYS A 250 6.02 -13.64 -1.98
C LYS A 250 4.95 -13.74 -0.89
N LEU A 251 4.76 -12.69 -0.09
CA LEU A 251 3.69 -12.66 0.91
C LEU A 251 2.30 -12.74 0.28
N ILE A 252 2.10 -12.05 -0.85
CA ILE A 252 0.82 -11.99 -1.55
C ILE A 252 0.52 -13.28 -2.31
N LEU A 253 1.48 -13.77 -3.09
CA LEU A 253 1.30 -14.92 -4.00
C LEU A 253 1.60 -16.28 -3.35
N GLY A 254 2.30 -16.26 -2.22
CA GLY A 254 2.96 -17.43 -1.66
C GLY A 254 4.26 -17.77 -2.41
N GLU A 255 5.20 -18.37 -1.71
CA GLU A 255 6.55 -18.67 -2.25
C GLU A 255 6.51 -19.60 -3.47
N LYS A 256 5.60 -20.58 -3.45
CA LYS A 256 5.43 -21.53 -4.54
C LYS A 256 5.05 -20.83 -5.85
N LYS A 257 3.95 -20.03 -5.82
CA LYS A 257 3.47 -19.32 -7.02
C LYS A 257 4.46 -18.27 -7.49
N TYR A 258 5.12 -17.56 -6.56
CA TYR A 258 6.20 -16.62 -6.89
C TYR A 258 7.32 -17.29 -7.69
N ASN A 259 7.82 -18.45 -7.22
CA ASN A 259 8.91 -19.19 -7.87
C ASN A 259 8.47 -19.81 -9.21
N GLU A 260 7.22 -20.25 -9.34
CA GLU A 260 6.65 -20.71 -10.61
C GLU A 260 6.67 -19.60 -11.66
N ILE A 261 6.19 -18.39 -11.29
CA ILE A 261 6.19 -17.23 -12.19
C ILE A 261 7.63 -16.83 -12.55
N LYS A 262 8.53 -16.76 -11.57
CA LYS A 262 9.95 -16.46 -11.80
C LYS A 262 10.58 -17.41 -12.83
N LYS A 263 10.31 -18.71 -12.69
CA LYS A 263 10.80 -19.74 -13.63
C LYS A 263 10.17 -19.58 -15.02
N GLN A 264 8.86 -19.27 -15.08
CA GLN A 264 8.13 -19.12 -16.34
C GLN A 264 8.59 -17.90 -17.13
N VAL A 265 8.77 -16.76 -16.44
CA VAL A 265 9.11 -15.47 -17.07
C VAL A 265 10.61 -15.34 -17.34
N GLY A 266 11.45 -15.94 -16.50
CA GLY A 266 12.91 -15.93 -16.64
C GLY A 266 13.61 -14.62 -16.30
N ILE A 267 12.86 -13.63 -15.78
CA ILE A 267 13.41 -12.34 -15.33
C ILE A 267 12.96 -12.03 -13.90
N GLU A 268 13.73 -11.18 -13.20
CA GLU A 268 13.40 -10.76 -11.85
C GLU A 268 12.17 -9.84 -11.83
N GLY A 269 11.29 -10.10 -10.84
CA GLY A 269 10.13 -9.25 -10.52
C GLY A 269 10.51 -8.01 -9.71
N GLY A 270 9.49 -7.18 -9.39
CA GLY A 270 9.63 -6.07 -8.44
C GLY A 270 10.14 -4.75 -9.03
N LYS A 271 10.65 -4.76 -10.27
CA LYS A 271 11.20 -3.55 -10.91
C LYS A 271 10.11 -2.51 -11.25
N GLY A 272 8.85 -2.95 -11.38
CA GLY A 272 7.74 -2.08 -11.76
C GLY A 272 7.51 -0.94 -10.78
N HIS A 273 7.57 -1.23 -9.49
CA HIS A 273 7.43 -0.19 -8.45
C HIS A 273 8.57 0.82 -8.47
N GLU A 274 9.81 0.37 -8.65
CA GLU A 274 10.98 1.27 -8.73
C GLU A 274 10.89 2.21 -9.93
N LEU A 275 10.47 1.71 -11.08
CA LEU A 275 10.29 2.52 -12.29
C LEU A 275 9.16 3.55 -12.11
N TYR A 276 8.08 3.16 -11.44
CA TYR A 276 7.00 4.07 -11.09
C TYR A 276 7.47 5.19 -10.16
N GLU A 277 8.20 4.87 -9.09
CA GLU A 277 8.73 5.87 -8.15
C GLU A 277 9.69 6.87 -8.84
N LYS A 278 10.57 6.37 -9.70
CA LYS A 278 11.44 7.23 -10.52
C LYS A 278 10.64 8.15 -11.45
N TYR A 279 9.62 7.60 -12.12
CA TYR A 279 8.80 8.35 -13.08
C TYR A 279 8.01 9.49 -12.43
N ARG A 280 7.35 9.21 -11.30
CA ARG A 280 6.53 10.19 -10.61
C ARG A 280 7.33 11.29 -9.91
N GLY A 281 8.61 11.05 -9.60
CA GLY A 281 9.51 12.04 -9.06
C GLY A 281 9.99 13.08 -10.09
N LEU A 282 9.69 12.88 -11.38
CA LEU A 282 10.12 13.78 -12.46
C LEU A 282 9.04 14.80 -12.82
N VAL A 283 9.46 16.04 -13.02
CA VAL A 283 8.59 17.18 -13.32
C VAL A 283 8.23 17.22 -14.82
N VAL A 284 6.93 17.27 -15.11
CA VAL A 284 6.42 17.42 -16.48
C VAL A 284 6.90 18.76 -17.07
N GLY A 285 7.34 18.73 -18.32
CA GLY A 285 7.88 19.89 -19.02
C GLY A 285 9.36 20.15 -18.76
N LYS A 286 9.89 19.75 -17.59
CA LYS A 286 11.31 19.90 -17.26
C LYS A 286 12.10 18.63 -17.56
N ASP A 287 11.56 17.48 -17.17
CA ASP A 287 12.26 16.19 -17.21
C ASP A 287 11.69 15.24 -18.30
N ASP A 288 11.04 15.77 -19.33
CA ASP A 288 10.31 14.99 -20.33
C ASP A 288 11.16 13.93 -21.04
N LYS A 289 12.44 14.22 -21.26
CA LYS A 289 13.37 13.25 -21.87
C LYS A 289 13.58 12.04 -20.97
N GLN A 290 13.77 12.27 -19.67
CA GLN A 290 13.96 11.21 -18.69
C GLN A 290 12.65 10.43 -18.49
N ARG A 291 11.50 11.12 -18.44
CA ARG A 291 10.17 10.48 -18.37
C ARG A 291 9.96 9.52 -19.54
N LYS A 292 10.19 9.94 -20.77
CA LYS A 292 10.09 9.10 -21.99
C LYS A 292 11.04 7.90 -21.95
N GLN A 293 12.23 8.06 -21.39
CA GLN A 293 13.16 6.94 -21.24
C GLN A 293 12.64 5.89 -20.25
N ILE A 294 12.12 6.33 -19.11
CA ILE A 294 11.53 5.43 -18.10
C ILE A 294 10.26 4.77 -18.66
N GLU A 295 9.40 5.49 -19.37
CA GLU A 295 8.22 4.92 -20.05
C GLU A 295 8.62 3.77 -20.99
N LYS A 296 9.63 3.98 -21.83
CA LYS A 296 10.14 2.95 -22.74
C LYS A 296 10.71 1.74 -21.99
N GLU A 297 11.51 1.97 -20.95
CA GLU A 297 12.09 0.92 -20.12
C GLU A 297 11.00 0.14 -19.38
N SER A 298 10.05 0.82 -18.79
CA SER A 298 8.95 0.22 -18.05
C SER A 298 8.01 -0.58 -18.96
N LYS A 299 7.63 -0.05 -20.12
CA LYS A 299 6.85 -0.79 -21.11
C LYS A 299 7.55 -2.07 -21.56
N LYS A 300 8.85 -1.99 -21.86
CA LYS A 300 9.65 -3.18 -22.20
C LYS A 300 9.71 -4.19 -21.07
N TYR A 301 9.79 -3.72 -19.83
CA TYR A 301 9.78 -4.60 -18.66
C TYR A 301 8.43 -5.31 -18.51
N TYR A 302 7.32 -4.55 -18.50
CA TYR A 302 5.98 -5.12 -18.31
C TYR A 302 5.52 -6.02 -19.46
N SER A 303 6.04 -5.86 -20.69
CA SER A 303 5.69 -6.74 -21.82
C SER A 303 6.04 -8.22 -21.59
N ASN A 304 6.93 -8.51 -20.64
CA ASN A 304 7.27 -9.90 -20.29
C ASN A 304 6.24 -10.60 -19.40
N PHE A 305 5.25 -9.87 -18.90
CA PHE A 305 4.28 -10.36 -17.91
C PHE A 305 2.82 -10.36 -18.43
N LEU A 306 2.64 -10.07 -19.68
CA LEU A 306 1.34 -10.10 -20.36
C LEU A 306 0.86 -11.53 -20.59
#